data_b3f19db62ec9fbc50db52bb58a7c701f
#
_entry.id   b3f19db62ec9fbc50db52bb58a7c701f
#
_cell.length_a   1.000
_cell.length_b   1.000
_cell.length_c   1.000
_cell.angle_alpha   90.00
_cell.angle_beta   90.00
_cell.angle_gamma   90.00
#
_symmetry.space_group_name_H-M   'P 1'
#
loop_
_entity.id
_entity.type
_entity.pdbx_description
1 polymer ?
#
loop_
_entity_poly.entity_id
_entity_poly.type
_entity_poly.pdbx_seq_one_letter_code
_entity_poly.pdbx_strand_id
1 'polypeptide(L)'
;MIWALDHLSNVITHLLGFRTDGEEDIYSQTEILSLSKNAAAAGELDAEDLTFMKRAFEMNDKVAVDIMIDRTSMTAIDVKTPIADALNLYLQERYSRFPVIADNDKDKVLGYVFNYDLVRQARIKDTDPVSKIMRDIPAVPENMDLHDVMDEMIIKRSPIAIVVDEYGGTSGLITDKDIYEELFGTVRDEIDDVSDDYIEKLGDHHYKVSGKMTLYDFERYFNQNVKELEDNDAVTLTGYVLNEDPEFRAGDTMKVANFRLTALDYDNAYISQFTVKVLPTPKQDRNNNGIFDEDENKQNEASSETTTQLN
;
A
#
# COMPACT_ATOMS: atom_id res chain seq x y z
N MET A 1 34.02 34.13 -24.05
CA MET A 1 33.07 35.22 -24.37
C MET A 1 32.06 35.43 -23.26
N ILE A 2 31.42 34.37 -22.68
CA ILE A 2 30.45 34.42 -21.57
C ILE A 2 31.07 35.10 -20.33
N TRP A 3 32.27 34.71 -19.89
CA TRP A 3 32.95 35.29 -18.73
C TRP A 3 33.21 36.82 -18.85
N ALA A 4 33.44 37.32 -20.03
CA ALA A 4 33.65 38.78 -20.27
C ALA A 4 32.32 39.55 -20.17
N LEU A 5 31.21 38.95 -20.61
CA LEU A 5 29.86 39.52 -20.48
C LEU A 5 29.38 39.55 -19.04
N ASP A 6 29.64 38.48 -18.25
CA ASP A 6 29.30 38.41 -16.83
C ASP A 6 30.10 39.47 -16.03
N HIS A 7 31.37 39.64 -16.32
CA HIS A 7 32.19 40.64 -15.65
C HIS A 7 31.76 42.08 -15.98
N LEU A 8 31.38 42.33 -17.25
CA LEU A 8 30.89 43.65 -17.70
C LEU A 8 29.51 43.95 -17.09
N SER A 9 28.64 42.96 -17.01
CA SER A 9 27.33 43.04 -16.34
C SER A 9 27.47 43.37 -14.87
N ASN A 10 28.35 42.65 -14.14
CA ASN A 10 28.59 42.89 -12.70
C ASN A 10 29.21 44.28 -12.43
N VAL A 11 30.07 44.81 -13.31
CA VAL A 11 30.64 46.15 -13.17
C VAL A 11 29.56 47.23 -13.38
N ILE A 12 28.66 47.03 -14.34
CA ILE A 12 27.57 47.99 -14.63
C ILE A 12 26.56 48.00 -13.49
N THR A 13 26.16 46.85 -12.96
CA THR A 13 25.23 46.73 -11.80
C THR A 13 25.82 47.33 -10.56
N HIS A 14 27.12 47.17 -10.30
CA HIS A 14 27.81 47.78 -9.16
C HIS A 14 27.88 49.32 -9.29
N LEU A 15 28.08 49.82 -10.53
CA LEU A 15 28.16 51.27 -10.80
C LEU A 15 26.79 51.98 -10.69
N LEU A 16 25.70 51.22 -10.93
CA LEU A 16 24.32 51.71 -10.81
C LEU A 16 23.75 51.55 -9.39
N GLY A 17 24.57 51.04 -8.42
CA GLY A 17 24.17 50.91 -7.02
C GLY A 17 23.21 49.76 -6.72
N PHE A 18 22.99 48.88 -7.68
CA PHE A 18 22.28 47.63 -7.43
C PHE A 18 23.22 46.64 -6.72
N ARG A 19 22.90 46.30 -5.50
CA ARG A 19 23.55 45.18 -4.80
C ARG A 19 23.11 43.90 -5.53
N THR A 20 24.01 43.25 -6.19
CA THR A 20 23.94 41.81 -6.53
C THR A 20 24.35 40.97 -5.31
N ASP A 21 23.80 41.26 -4.14
CA ASP A 21 23.71 40.25 -3.11
C ASP A 21 22.72 39.24 -3.68
N GLY A 22 23.21 38.07 -4.06
CA GLY A 22 22.32 37.00 -4.50
C GLY A 22 21.29 36.82 -3.41
N GLU A 23 20.07 37.35 -3.63
CA GLU A 23 18.91 36.82 -2.92
C GLU A 23 18.96 35.34 -3.27
N GLU A 24 19.37 34.52 -2.29
CA GLU A 24 19.12 33.09 -2.38
C GLU A 24 17.60 32.99 -2.59
N ASP A 25 17.21 32.60 -3.80
CA ASP A 25 15.80 32.37 -4.13
C ASP A 25 15.27 31.33 -3.14
N ILE A 26 14.68 31.80 -2.03
CA ILE A 26 14.05 30.95 -1.03
C ILE A 26 12.70 30.53 -1.63
N TYR A 27 12.69 29.35 -2.24
CA TYR A 27 11.49 28.77 -2.79
C TYR A 27 10.56 28.27 -1.68
N SER A 28 9.31 28.60 -1.73
CA SER A 28 8.27 28.03 -0.88
C SER A 28 8.01 26.58 -1.27
N GLN A 29 7.43 25.78 -0.37
CA GLN A 29 7.02 24.39 -0.64
C GLN A 29 6.14 24.31 -1.91
N THR A 30 5.23 25.26 -2.09
CA THR A 30 4.33 25.34 -3.25
C THR A 30 5.10 25.58 -4.55
N GLU A 31 6.14 26.43 -4.53
CA GLU A 31 7.01 26.69 -5.69
C GLU A 31 7.87 25.47 -6.03
N ILE A 32 8.42 24.79 -5.00
CA ILE A 32 9.18 23.55 -5.21
C ILE A 32 8.29 22.48 -5.85
N LEU A 33 7.05 22.28 -5.37
CA LEU A 33 6.10 21.37 -5.98
C LEU A 33 5.72 21.76 -7.41
N SER A 34 5.60 23.06 -7.70
CA SER A 34 5.32 23.55 -9.05
C SER A 34 6.48 23.26 -10.00
N LEU A 35 7.73 23.49 -9.56
CA LEU A 35 8.94 23.17 -10.33
C LEU A 35 9.04 21.66 -10.56
N SER A 36 8.76 20.84 -9.54
CA SER A 36 8.79 19.39 -9.65
C SER A 36 7.71 18.85 -10.62
N LYS A 37 6.51 19.45 -10.63
CA LYS A 37 5.47 19.12 -11.63
C LYS A 37 5.92 19.43 -13.05
N ASN A 38 6.61 20.54 -13.25
CA ASN A 38 7.16 20.90 -14.57
C ASN A 38 8.27 19.92 -15.00
N ALA A 39 9.12 19.49 -14.06
CA ALA A 39 10.15 18.50 -14.32
C ALA A 39 9.53 17.12 -14.67
N ALA A 40 8.48 16.71 -13.98
CA ALA A 40 7.75 15.48 -14.28
C ALA A 40 7.08 15.56 -15.68
N ALA A 41 6.47 16.69 -16.02
CA ALA A 41 5.90 16.90 -17.35
C ALA A 41 6.95 16.90 -18.49
N ALA A 42 8.21 17.22 -18.16
CA ALA A 42 9.34 17.14 -19.09
C ALA A 42 9.99 15.74 -19.17
N GLY A 43 9.54 14.79 -18.32
CA GLY A 43 10.12 13.44 -18.24
C GLY A 43 11.44 13.35 -17.47
N GLU A 44 11.79 14.38 -16.69
CA GLU A 44 13.02 14.44 -15.87
C GLU A 44 12.79 13.93 -14.44
N LEU A 45 11.53 13.71 -14.04
CA LEU A 45 11.13 13.21 -12.72
C LEU A 45 9.96 12.24 -12.88
N ASP A 46 10.00 11.13 -12.16
CA ASP A 46 8.91 10.16 -12.19
C ASP A 46 7.68 10.65 -11.41
N ALA A 47 6.50 10.18 -11.80
CA ALA A 47 5.24 10.52 -11.13
C ALA A 47 5.20 10.03 -9.65
N GLU A 48 5.89 8.93 -9.36
CA GLU A 48 6.03 8.41 -8.00
C GLU A 48 6.89 9.33 -7.13
N ASP A 49 8.02 9.83 -7.66
CA ASP A 49 8.88 10.80 -6.96
C ASP A 49 8.12 12.07 -6.62
N LEU A 50 7.31 12.58 -7.56
CA LEU A 50 6.46 13.74 -7.33
C LEU A 50 5.42 13.49 -6.22
N THR A 51 4.83 12.30 -6.21
CA THR A 51 3.86 11.88 -5.19
C THR A 51 4.52 11.78 -3.82
N PHE A 52 5.71 11.20 -3.76
CA PHE A 52 6.50 11.11 -2.53
C PHE A 52 6.87 12.50 -1.98
N MET A 53 7.37 13.40 -2.84
CA MET A 53 7.67 14.79 -2.45
C MET A 53 6.43 15.51 -1.89
N LYS A 54 5.28 15.32 -2.53
CA LYS A 54 4.01 15.92 -2.08
C LYS A 54 3.64 15.40 -0.68
N ARG A 55 3.70 14.08 -0.45
CA ARG A 55 3.41 13.47 0.86
C ARG A 55 4.40 13.91 1.94
N ALA A 56 5.68 14.03 1.59
CA ALA A 56 6.69 14.52 2.53
C ALA A 56 6.40 15.96 3.01
N PHE A 57 5.90 16.82 2.11
CA PHE A 57 5.46 18.16 2.51
C PHE A 57 4.16 18.14 3.31
N GLU A 58 3.18 17.32 2.93
CA GLU A 58 1.92 17.17 3.67
C GLU A 58 2.15 16.62 5.09
N MET A 59 3.15 15.76 5.27
CA MET A 59 3.52 15.22 6.59
C MET A 59 4.04 16.31 7.54
N ASN A 60 4.69 17.36 7.03
CA ASN A 60 5.17 18.47 7.86
C ASN A 60 4.05 19.28 8.49
N ASP A 61 2.85 19.22 7.95
CA ASP A 61 1.67 19.95 8.45
C ASP A 61 0.81 19.09 9.38
N LYS A 62 1.20 17.80 9.60
CA LYS A 62 0.44 16.85 10.42
C LYS A 62 0.98 16.75 11.85
N VAL A 63 0.06 16.52 12.77
CA VAL A 63 0.34 16.23 14.17
C VAL A 63 -0.13 14.83 14.55
N ALA A 64 0.27 14.36 15.74
CA ALA A 64 0.00 13.00 16.20
C ALA A 64 -1.47 12.59 16.11
N VAL A 65 -2.41 13.49 16.46
CA VAL A 65 -3.86 13.21 16.44
C VAL A 65 -4.39 12.93 15.02
N ASP A 66 -3.73 13.45 13.98
CA ASP A 66 -4.20 13.32 12.59
C ASP A 66 -4.07 11.90 12.03
N ILE A 67 -3.14 11.09 12.59
CA ILE A 67 -2.85 9.74 12.09
C ILE A 67 -2.98 8.64 13.15
N MET A 68 -3.24 9.00 14.42
CA MET A 68 -3.31 8.01 15.48
C MET A 68 -4.47 7.04 15.29
N ILE A 69 -4.30 5.82 15.77
CA ILE A 69 -5.39 4.90 16.02
C ILE A 69 -6.10 5.40 17.29
N ASP A 70 -7.36 5.78 17.15
CA ASP A 70 -8.17 6.31 18.24
C ASP A 70 -8.27 5.32 19.41
N ARG A 71 -8.32 5.84 20.64
CA ARG A 71 -8.45 5.06 21.88
C ARG A 71 -9.58 4.03 21.85
N THR A 72 -10.70 4.36 21.22
CA THR A 72 -11.86 3.45 21.13
C THR A 72 -11.55 2.22 20.30
N SER A 73 -10.79 2.40 19.24
CA SER A 73 -10.35 1.35 18.31
C SER A 73 -9.13 0.56 18.79
N MET A 74 -8.43 1.05 19.82
CA MET A 74 -7.23 0.43 20.36
C MET A 74 -7.55 -0.89 21.08
N THR A 75 -6.95 -1.99 20.66
CA THR A 75 -6.96 -3.27 21.37
C THR A 75 -5.83 -3.32 22.39
N ALA A 76 -6.13 -3.46 23.67
CA ALA A 76 -5.17 -3.47 24.77
C ALA A 76 -5.31 -4.70 25.65
N ILE A 77 -4.26 -5.06 26.40
CA ILE A 77 -4.20 -6.22 27.28
C ILE A 77 -3.99 -5.73 28.73
N ASP A 78 -4.79 -6.24 29.69
CA ASP A 78 -4.55 -5.92 31.11
C ASP A 78 -3.23 -6.56 31.59
N VAL A 79 -2.48 -5.85 32.41
CA VAL A 79 -1.15 -6.21 32.93
C VAL A 79 -1.13 -7.56 33.67
N LYS A 80 -2.27 -8.00 34.22
CA LYS A 80 -2.43 -9.27 34.96
C LYS A 80 -2.85 -10.43 34.05
N THR A 81 -3.16 -10.17 32.77
CA THR A 81 -3.61 -11.19 31.82
C THR A 81 -2.54 -12.28 31.67
N PRO A 82 -2.92 -13.58 31.77
CA PRO A 82 -2.01 -14.68 31.49
C PRO A 82 -1.50 -14.66 30.05
N ILE A 83 -0.28 -15.12 29.84
CA ILE A 83 0.34 -15.23 28.51
C ILE A 83 -0.53 -16.07 27.54
N ALA A 84 -1.17 -17.16 28.03
CA ALA A 84 -2.04 -17.98 27.21
C ALA A 84 -3.22 -17.18 26.62
N ASP A 85 -3.85 -16.33 27.43
CA ASP A 85 -5.01 -15.54 27.01
C ASP A 85 -4.55 -14.40 26.04
N ALA A 86 -3.41 -13.77 26.32
CA ALA A 86 -2.81 -12.78 25.44
C ALA A 86 -2.40 -13.37 24.08
N LEU A 87 -1.92 -14.63 24.07
CA LEU A 87 -1.61 -15.37 22.85
C LEU A 87 -2.87 -15.67 22.03
N ASN A 88 -3.97 -16.05 22.68
CA ASN A 88 -5.25 -16.24 22.01
C ASN A 88 -5.76 -14.96 21.36
N LEU A 89 -5.62 -13.82 22.05
CA LEU A 89 -5.97 -12.51 21.49
C LEU A 89 -5.10 -12.18 20.27
N TYR A 90 -3.78 -12.44 20.34
CA TYR A 90 -2.89 -12.28 19.19
C TYR A 90 -3.33 -13.12 17.98
N LEU A 91 -3.73 -14.37 18.19
CA LEU A 91 -4.18 -15.24 17.11
C LEU A 91 -5.50 -14.80 16.46
N GLN A 92 -6.33 -14.05 17.20
CA GLN A 92 -7.58 -13.47 16.71
C GLN A 92 -7.33 -12.15 15.94
N GLU A 93 -6.62 -11.21 16.58
CA GLU A 93 -6.45 -9.83 16.10
C GLU A 93 -5.25 -9.69 15.15
N ARG A 94 -4.27 -10.59 15.24
CA ARG A 94 -3.03 -10.62 14.44
C ARG A 94 -2.14 -9.37 14.54
N TYR A 95 -2.36 -8.51 15.53
CA TYR A 95 -1.51 -7.33 15.73
C TYR A 95 -0.13 -7.73 16.24
N SER A 96 0.91 -7.09 15.73
CA SER A 96 2.28 -7.35 16.17
C SER A 96 2.55 -6.88 17.60
N ARG A 97 1.85 -5.84 18.08
CA ARG A 97 2.06 -5.21 19.38
C ARG A 97 0.73 -4.85 20.02
N PHE A 98 0.65 -5.05 21.34
CA PHE A 98 -0.52 -4.69 22.13
C PHE A 98 -0.11 -3.79 23.28
N PRO A 99 -0.71 -2.61 23.45
CA PRO A 99 -0.56 -1.82 24.67
C PRO A 99 -0.99 -2.64 25.89
N VAL A 100 -0.24 -2.49 26.98
CA VAL A 100 -0.54 -3.12 28.28
C VAL A 100 -1.09 -2.05 29.21
N ILE A 101 -2.26 -2.30 29.75
CA ILE A 101 -3.00 -1.36 30.60
C ILE A 101 -3.17 -1.91 32.03
N ALA A 102 -3.44 -1.02 32.98
CA ALA A 102 -3.79 -1.41 34.34
C ALA A 102 -5.31 -1.31 34.57
N ASP A 103 -5.85 -2.26 35.35
CA ASP A 103 -7.23 -2.26 35.83
C ASP A 103 -8.30 -2.17 34.70
N ASN A 104 -7.99 -2.70 33.51
CA ASN A 104 -8.80 -2.54 32.29
C ASN A 104 -9.09 -1.08 31.90
N ASP A 105 -8.24 -0.15 32.30
CA ASP A 105 -8.39 1.28 32.05
C ASP A 105 -7.40 1.72 30.97
N LYS A 106 -7.93 2.10 29.80
CA LYS A 106 -7.10 2.54 28.67
C LYS A 106 -6.36 3.87 28.92
N ASP A 107 -6.70 4.61 29.99
CA ASP A 107 -5.93 5.79 30.39
C ASP A 107 -4.68 5.42 31.21
N LYS A 108 -4.56 4.16 31.64
CA LYS A 108 -3.44 3.67 32.43
C LYS A 108 -2.54 2.74 31.62
N VAL A 109 -1.95 3.25 30.53
CA VAL A 109 -1.03 2.46 29.72
C VAL A 109 0.31 2.37 30.44
N LEU A 110 0.79 1.14 30.67
CA LEU A 110 2.04 0.83 31.38
C LEU A 110 3.19 0.50 30.44
N GLY A 111 2.90 0.04 29.23
CA GLY A 111 3.89 -0.42 28.27
C GLY A 111 3.23 -1.13 27.11
N TYR A 112 3.98 -1.98 26.41
CA TYR A 112 3.45 -2.84 25.38
C TYR A 112 4.05 -4.25 25.42
N VAL A 113 3.39 -5.22 24.81
CA VAL A 113 3.92 -6.56 24.56
C VAL A 113 4.07 -6.79 23.07
N PHE A 114 5.15 -7.51 22.70
CA PHE A 114 5.44 -7.91 21.33
C PHE A 114 5.02 -9.37 21.12
N ASN A 115 4.32 -9.67 20.03
CA ASN A 115 3.78 -11.00 19.73
C ASN A 115 4.82 -12.12 19.80
N TYR A 116 6.06 -11.86 19.33
CA TYR A 116 7.15 -12.83 19.39
C TYR A 116 7.52 -13.21 20.85
N ASP A 117 7.50 -12.23 21.76
CA ASP A 117 7.76 -12.48 23.18
C ASP A 117 6.64 -13.28 23.82
N LEU A 118 5.35 -13.05 23.42
CA LEU A 118 4.21 -13.88 23.83
C LEU A 118 4.41 -15.33 23.41
N VAL A 119 4.72 -15.59 22.14
CA VAL A 119 4.95 -16.95 21.63
C VAL A 119 6.13 -17.62 22.34
N ARG A 120 7.21 -16.88 22.58
CA ARG A 120 8.39 -17.40 23.32
C ARG A 120 8.05 -17.73 24.75
N GLN A 121 7.38 -16.83 25.48
CA GLN A 121 7.05 -17.03 26.88
C GLN A 121 6.00 -18.14 27.10
N ALA A 122 5.04 -18.28 26.18
CA ALA A 122 4.05 -19.36 26.25
C ALA A 122 4.68 -20.77 26.26
N ARG A 123 5.83 -20.95 25.59
CA ARG A 123 6.59 -22.20 25.60
C ARG A 123 7.29 -22.48 26.93
N ILE A 124 7.52 -21.44 27.73
CA ILE A 124 8.21 -21.53 29.04
C ILE A 124 7.17 -21.69 30.14
N LYS A 125 6.24 -20.76 30.23
CA LYS A 125 5.16 -20.74 31.20
C LYS A 125 4.03 -19.82 30.75
N ASP A 126 2.98 -20.39 30.24
CA ASP A 126 1.81 -19.73 29.69
C ASP A 126 0.89 -19.09 30.74
N THR A 127 0.98 -19.53 32.00
CA THR A 127 0.23 -18.98 33.15
C THR A 127 0.84 -17.72 33.75
N ASP A 128 2.05 -17.32 33.31
CA ASP A 128 2.67 -16.09 33.79
C ASP A 128 1.90 -14.87 33.25
N PRO A 129 1.83 -13.75 34.00
CA PRO A 129 1.21 -12.52 33.53
C PRO A 129 2.06 -11.82 32.46
N VAL A 130 1.41 -11.08 31.56
CA VAL A 130 2.11 -10.30 30.49
C VAL A 130 3.07 -9.26 31.02
N SER A 131 2.92 -8.82 32.27
CA SER A 131 3.87 -7.92 32.95
C SER A 131 5.32 -8.41 32.94
N LYS A 132 5.56 -9.72 32.81
CA LYS A 132 6.92 -10.29 32.77
C LYS A 132 7.68 -10.04 31.47
N ILE A 133 6.94 -9.76 30.39
CA ILE A 133 7.49 -9.55 29.05
C ILE A 133 7.16 -8.16 28.50
N MET A 134 6.54 -7.32 29.33
CA MET A 134 6.17 -5.97 28.97
C MET A 134 7.43 -5.14 28.72
N ARG A 135 7.36 -4.28 27.69
CA ARG A 135 8.37 -3.31 27.30
C ARG A 135 7.86 -1.90 27.53
N ASP A 136 8.79 -0.95 27.72
CA ASP A 136 8.45 0.46 27.87
C ASP A 136 7.85 1.03 26.58
N ILE A 137 6.88 1.92 26.70
CA ILE A 137 6.23 2.64 25.62
C ILE A 137 6.37 4.15 25.82
N PRO A 138 6.84 4.92 24.84
CA PRO A 138 6.84 6.38 24.92
C PRO A 138 5.42 6.94 24.86
N ALA A 139 5.21 8.10 25.50
CA ALA A 139 4.00 8.88 25.39
C ALA A 139 4.33 10.22 24.72
N VAL A 140 3.52 10.62 23.73
CA VAL A 140 3.66 11.86 22.98
C VAL A 140 2.37 12.67 23.05
N PRO A 141 2.42 14.02 23.11
CA PRO A 141 1.23 14.85 23.06
C PRO A 141 0.50 14.71 21.72
N GLU A 142 -0.84 14.84 21.73
CA GLU A 142 -1.66 14.75 20.52
C GLU A 142 -1.38 15.85 19.48
N ASN A 143 -0.87 17.01 19.93
CA ASN A 143 -0.47 18.13 19.08
C ASN A 143 1.03 18.16 18.73
N MET A 144 1.78 17.09 19.00
CA MET A 144 3.17 16.97 18.61
C MET A 144 3.29 16.78 17.10
N ASP A 145 4.20 17.53 16.46
CA ASP A 145 4.48 17.38 15.04
C ASP A 145 4.91 15.94 14.71
N LEU A 146 4.41 15.41 13.60
CA LEU A 146 4.62 14.00 13.25
C LEU A 146 6.10 13.64 13.08
N HIS A 147 6.91 14.60 12.65
CA HIS A 147 8.36 14.44 12.56
C HIS A 147 9.01 14.25 13.95
N ASP A 148 8.57 15.04 14.92
CA ASP A 148 9.05 14.93 16.30
C ASP A 148 8.58 13.64 16.96
N VAL A 149 7.37 13.17 16.64
CA VAL A 149 6.87 11.84 17.06
C VAL A 149 7.79 10.74 16.56
N MET A 150 8.16 10.78 15.29
CA MET A 150 9.07 9.81 14.68
C MET A 150 10.45 9.84 15.36
N ASP A 151 10.99 11.03 15.61
CA ASP A 151 12.28 11.20 16.30
C ASP A 151 12.24 10.62 17.71
N GLU A 152 11.19 10.89 18.48
CA GLU A 152 11.01 10.34 19.83
C GLU A 152 10.94 8.79 19.80
N MET A 153 10.21 8.21 18.85
CA MET A 153 10.13 6.76 18.67
C MET A 153 11.50 6.15 18.31
N ILE A 154 12.29 6.82 17.46
CA ILE A 154 13.66 6.40 17.10
C ILE A 154 14.58 6.47 18.32
N ILE A 155 14.58 7.59 19.07
CA ILE A 155 15.40 7.78 20.26
C ILE A 155 15.09 6.71 21.32
N LYS A 156 13.81 6.44 21.55
CA LYS A 156 13.32 5.42 22.50
C LYS A 156 13.44 3.99 21.95
N ARG A 157 13.76 3.82 20.68
CA ARG A 157 13.77 2.52 19.99
C ARG A 157 12.46 1.76 20.18
N SER A 158 11.35 2.49 20.14
CA SER A 158 10.02 1.94 20.28
C SER A 158 9.24 2.10 18.97
N PRO A 159 8.78 1.02 18.37
CA PRO A 159 7.98 1.08 17.13
C PRO A 159 6.49 1.38 17.40
N ILE A 160 6.15 1.79 18.62
CA ILE A 160 4.81 2.17 19.05
C ILE A 160 4.91 3.27 20.10
N ALA A 161 4.02 4.27 20.05
CA ALA A 161 3.88 5.34 21.02
C ALA A 161 2.42 5.51 21.44
N ILE A 162 2.18 5.94 22.67
CA ILE A 162 0.86 6.36 23.15
C ILE A 162 0.71 7.84 22.91
N VAL A 163 -0.44 8.24 22.38
CA VAL A 163 -0.82 9.65 22.22
C VAL A 163 -1.66 10.06 23.42
N VAL A 164 -1.28 11.18 24.05
CA VAL A 164 -1.92 11.69 25.27
C VAL A 164 -2.46 13.09 25.05
N ASP A 165 -3.63 13.37 25.67
CA ASP A 165 -4.24 14.67 25.71
C ASP A 165 -3.57 15.62 26.77
N GLU A 166 -4.04 16.86 26.84
CA GLU A 166 -3.55 17.87 27.79
C GLU A 166 -3.85 17.56 29.26
N TYR A 167 -4.74 16.59 29.52
CA TYR A 167 -5.10 16.16 30.88
C TYR A 167 -4.36 14.88 31.29
N GLY A 168 -3.54 14.33 30.41
CA GLY A 168 -2.81 13.09 30.61
C GLY A 168 -3.63 11.82 30.36
N GLY A 169 -4.82 11.95 29.76
CA GLY A 169 -5.62 10.82 29.27
C GLY A 169 -5.06 10.28 27.97
N THR A 170 -5.33 9.02 27.66
CA THR A 170 -4.94 8.41 26.39
C THR A 170 -5.90 8.81 25.28
N SER A 171 -5.42 9.51 24.26
CA SER A 171 -6.16 9.82 23.02
C SER A 171 -6.14 8.68 22.04
N GLY A 172 -4.99 7.97 21.96
CA GLY A 172 -4.79 6.86 21.02
C GLY A 172 -3.39 6.27 21.03
N LEU A 173 -3.01 5.64 19.96
CA LEU A 173 -1.63 5.15 19.72
C LEU A 173 -1.20 5.42 18.29
N ILE A 174 0.10 5.50 18.07
CA ILE A 174 0.75 5.58 16.75
C ILE A 174 1.78 4.47 16.66
N THR A 175 1.91 3.86 15.48
CA THR A 175 2.98 2.93 15.15
C THR A 175 3.92 3.51 14.09
N ASP A 176 5.12 2.94 13.97
CA ASP A 176 6.06 3.28 12.89
C ASP A 176 5.43 3.03 11.49
N LYS A 177 4.58 2.01 11.36
CA LYS A 177 3.83 1.72 10.14
C LYS A 177 2.93 2.89 9.75
N ASP A 178 2.18 3.47 10.68
CA ASP A 178 1.26 4.59 10.40
C ASP A 178 2.03 5.79 9.83
N ILE A 179 3.22 6.09 10.39
CA ILE A 179 4.07 7.18 9.90
C ILE A 179 4.64 6.86 8.50
N TYR A 180 5.05 5.61 8.27
CA TYR A 180 5.53 5.21 6.94
C TYR A 180 4.41 5.25 5.89
N GLU A 181 3.17 4.92 6.27
CA GLU A 181 2.03 5.00 5.35
C GLU A 181 1.71 6.42 4.91
N GLU A 182 2.00 7.42 5.76
CA GLU A 182 1.88 8.83 5.37
C GLU A 182 2.89 9.21 4.28
N LEU A 183 4.11 8.69 4.33
CA LEU A 183 5.16 9.00 3.35
C LEU A 183 5.04 8.18 2.06
N PHE A 184 4.90 6.87 2.21
CA PHE A 184 5.00 5.91 1.09
C PHE A 184 3.62 5.51 0.54
N GLY A 185 2.53 5.86 1.23
CA GLY A 185 1.20 5.31 0.97
C GLY A 185 1.03 3.98 1.67
N THR A 186 -0.05 3.26 1.37
CA THR A 186 -0.38 2.01 2.05
C THR A 186 0.79 1.03 2.02
N VAL A 187 1.48 0.89 3.14
CA VAL A 187 2.55 -0.10 3.34
C VAL A 187 1.89 -1.36 3.88
N ARG A 188 1.78 -2.38 3.05
CA ARG A 188 1.19 -3.66 3.47
C ARG A 188 2.20 -4.51 4.19
N ASP A 189 1.77 -5.08 5.31
CA ASP A 189 2.55 -6.04 6.09
C ASP A 189 2.45 -7.44 5.45
N GLU A 190 3.46 -8.29 5.65
CA GLU A 190 3.46 -9.69 5.20
C GLU A 190 2.28 -10.50 5.76
N ILE A 191 1.65 -10.01 6.83
CA ILE A 191 0.54 -10.63 7.57
C ILE A 191 -0.82 -10.12 7.08
N ASP A 192 -0.86 -8.99 6.36
CA ASP A 192 -2.11 -8.45 5.83
C ASP A 192 -2.64 -9.38 4.72
N ASP A 193 -3.69 -10.14 5.04
CA ASP A 193 -4.39 -10.93 4.03
C ASP A 193 -4.98 -9.99 2.97
N VAL A 194 -4.51 -10.12 1.74
CA VAL A 194 -4.97 -9.34 0.58
C VAL A 194 -6.47 -9.53 0.32
N SER A 195 -7.10 -10.51 0.99
CA SER A 195 -8.39 -11.05 0.57
C SER A 195 -9.63 -10.31 1.09
N ASP A 196 -9.60 -9.72 2.28
CA ASP A 196 -10.88 -9.37 2.90
C ASP A 196 -11.49 -8.03 2.42
N ASP A 197 -10.65 -7.05 2.01
CA ASP A 197 -11.15 -5.75 1.57
C ASP A 197 -11.27 -5.59 0.04
N TYR A 198 -10.49 -6.35 -0.73
CA TYR A 198 -10.38 -6.16 -2.19
C TYR A 198 -10.86 -7.32 -3.03
N ILE A 199 -10.93 -8.55 -2.49
CA ILE A 199 -11.36 -9.76 -3.20
C ILE A 199 -12.38 -10.55 -2.41
N GLU A 200 -13.54 -10.78 -3.01
CA GLU A 200 -14.59 -11.68 -2.52
C GLU A 200 -14.69 -12.88 -3.46
N LYS A 201 -14.55 -14.11 -2.94
CA LYS A 201 -14.71 -15.32 -3.74
C LYS A 201 -16.20 -15.63 -3.94
N LEU A 202 -16.69 -15.48 -5.15
CA LEU A 202 -18.10 -15.76 -5.51
C LEU A 202 -18.36 -17.22 -5.85
N GLY A 203 -17.33 -17.98 -6.21
CA GLY A 203 -17.43 -19.40 -6.59
C GLY A 203 -16.12 -19.95 -7.11
N ASP A 204 -16.15 -21.19 -7.68
CA ASP A 204 -14.96 -21.77 -8.27
C ASP A 204 -14.47 -20.95 -9.45
N HIS A 205 -13.23 -20.47 -9.34
CA HIS A 205 -12.58 -19.59 -10.33
C HIS A 205 -13.33 -18.29 -10.63
N HIS A 206 -14.20 -17.82 -9.72
CA HIS A 206 -15.00 -16.61 -9.89
C HIS A 206 -14.84 -15.72 -8.65
N TYR A 207 -14.44 -14.48 -8.86
CA TYR A 207 -14.10 -13.52 -7.80
C TYR A 207 -14.71 -12.16 -8.11
N LYS A 208 -15.04 -11.42 -7.07
CA LYS A 208 -15.33 -10.00 -7.14
C LYS A 208 -14.12 -9.25 -6.61
N VAL A 209 -13.62 -8.30 -7.39
CA VAL A 209 -12.35 -7.63 -7.12
C VAL A 209 -12.55 -6.12 -7.14
N SER A 210 -12.01 -5.42 -6.15
CA SER A 210 -12.02 -3.96 -6.12
C SER A 210 -11.13 -3.39 -7.23
N GLY A 211 -11.60 -2.37 -7.92
CA GLY A 211 -10.79 -1.64 -8.90
C GLY A 211 -9.58 -0.91 -8.32
N LYS A 212 -9.58 -0.68 -7.00
CA LYS A 212 -8.44 -0.09 -6.25
C LYS A 212 -7.32 -1.08 -5.95
N MET A 213 -7.58 -2.38 -6.16
CA MET A 213 -6.56 -3.40 -5.95
C MET A 213 -5.34 -3.12 -6.84
N THR A 214 -4.13 -3.17 -6.25
CA THR A 214 -2.91 -2.99 -7.01
C THR A 214 -2.65 -4.18 -7.93
N LEU A 215 -1.95 -3.97 -9.05
CA LEU A 215 -1.58 -5.05 -9.96
C LEU A 215 -0.70 -6.08 -9.25
N TYR A 216 0.22 -5.62 -8.41
CA TYR A 216 1.06 -6.47 -7.57
C TYR A 216 0.25 -7.39 -6.63
N ASP A 217 -0.77 -6.85 -5.94
CA ASP A 217 -1.62 -7.64 -5.05
C ASP A 217 -2.50 -8.63 -5.82
N PHE A 218 -2.95 -8.25 -7.01
CA PHE A 218 -3.70 -9.11 -7.90
C PHE A 218 -2.86 -10.34 -8.30
N GLU A 219 -1.63 -10.13 -8.76
CA GLU A 219 -0.70 -11.21 -9.11
C GLU A 219 -0.36 -12.10 -7.91
N ARG A 220 -0.11 -11.49 -6.76
CA ARG A 220 0.19 -12.19 -5.50
C ARG A 220 -0.99 -13.06 -5.04
N TYR A 221 -2.22 -12.54 -5.08
CA TYR A 221 -3.40 -13.30 -4.66
C TYR A 221 -3.62 -14.55 -5.53
N PHE A 222 -3.48 -14.40 -6.84
CA PHE A 222 -3.63 -15.52 -7.78
C PHE A 222 -2.36 -16.36 -7.92
N ASN A 223 -1.27 -15.99 -7.24
CA ASN A 223 0.05 -16.62 -7.33
C ASN A 223 0.50 -16.81 -8.79
N GLN A 224 0.34 -15.76 -9.60
CA GLN A 224 0.66 -15.74 -11.02
C GLN A 224 1.35 -14.43 -11.38
N ASN A 225 2.43 -14.53 -12.13
CA ASN A 225 3.10 -13.41 -12.75
C ASN A 225 2.47 -13.20 -14.14
N VAL A 226 1.91 -12.01 -14.38
CA VAL A 226 1.15 -11.66 -15.59
C VAL A 226 1.93 -10.61 -16.36
N LYS A 227 2.65 -11.07 -17.39
CA LYS A 227 3.54 -10.20 -18.17
C LYS A 227 2.85 -8.94 -18.73
N GLU A 228 1.58 -9.06 -19.11
CA GLU A 228 0.80 -7.94 -19.62
C GLU A 228 0.56 -6.85 -18.55
N LEU A 229 0.59 -7.20 -17.26
CA LEU A 229 0.47 -6.24 -16.15
C LEU A 229 1.81 -5.61 -15.80
N GLU A 230 2.94 -6.34 -15.97
CA GLU A 230 4.29 -5.82 -15.71
C GLU A 230 4.73 -4.74 -16.72
N ASP A 231 4.30 -4.86 -17.97
CA ASP A 231 4.68 -3.93 -19.06
C ASP A 231 3.82 -2.64 -19.05
N ASN A 232 3.01 -2.38 -18.01
CA ASN A 232 2.08 -1.24 -17.92
C ASN A 232 2.43 -0.33 -16.73
N ASP A 233 2.38 0.99 -16.93
CA ASP A 233 2.67 2.00 -15.91
C ASP A 233 1.56 2.19 -14.85
N ALA A 234 0.46 1.43 -14.96
CA ALA A 234 -0.65 1.52 -14.03
C ALA A 234 -0.33 0.83 -12.69
N VAL A 235 -0.76 1.45 -11.59
CA VAL A 235 -0.61 0.89 -10.24
C VAL A 235 -1.80 0.02 -9.83
N THR A 236 -3.00 0.31 -10.33
CA THR A 236 -4.25 -0.37 -9.94
C THR A 236 -4.92 -1.08 -11.11
N LEU A 237 -5.79 -2.03 -10.79
CA LEU A 237 -6.56 -2.79 -11.79
C LEU A 237 -7.42 -1.86 -12.67
N THR A 238 -8.07 -0.84 -12.07
CA THR A 238 -8.80 0.18 -12.83
C THR A 238 -7.88 0.99 -13.72
N GLY A 239 -6.71 1.40 -13.20
CA GLY A 239 -5.71 2.14 -13.98
C GLY A 239 -5.25 1.36 -15.20
N TYR A 240 -4.96 0.08 -15.03
CA TYR A 240 -4.59 -0.81 -16.13
C TYR A 240 -5.68 -0.90 -17.20
N VAL A 241 -6.91 -1.22 -16.79
CA VAL A 241 -8.02 -1.39 -17.73
C VAL A 241 -8.31 -0.09 -18.51
N LEU A 242 -8.30 1.07 -17.86
CA LEU A 242 -8.54 2.36 -18.50
C LEU A 242 -7.34 2.86 -19.32
N ASN A 243 -6.12 2.41 -19.07
CA ASN A 243 -4.98 2.66 -19.94
C ASN A 243 -5.08 1.85 -21.24
N GLU A 244 -5.51 0.60 -21.16
CA GLU A 244 -5.70 -0.26 -22.32
C GLU A 244 -6.94 0.13 -23.14
N ASP A 245 -8.04 0.50 -22.47
CA ASP A 245 -9.29 0.93 -23.10
C ASP A 245 -9.93 2.10 -22.32
N PRO A 246 -9.66 3.36 -22.70
CA PRO A 246 -10.26 4.53 -22.04
C PRO A 246 -11.78 4.63 -22.14
N GLU A 247 -12.40 3.89 -23.06
CA GLU A 247 -13.86 3.84 -23.23
C GLU A 247 -14.53 2.69 -22.50
N PHE A 248 -13.78 1.89 -21.73
CA PHE A 248 -14.28 0.75 -20.97
C PHE A 248 -15.37 1.16 -19.96
N ARG A 249 -16.49 0.47 -19.94
CA ARG A 249 -17.69 0.81 -19.15
C ARG A 249 -18.21 -0.40 -18.37
N ALA A 250 -19.16 -0.16 -17.46
CA ALA A 250 -19.84 -1.22 -16.73
C ALA A 250 -20.50 -2.22 -17.69
N GLY A 251 -20.20 -3.50 -17.50
CA GLY A 251 -20.62 -4.60 -18.34
C GLY A 251 -19.61 -5.01 -19.42
N ASP A 252 -18.60 -4.16 -19.72
CA ASP A 252 -17.54 -4.52 -20.66
C ASP A 252 -16.60 -5.56 -20.06
N THR A 253 -15.97 -6.32 -20.95
CA THR A 253 -15.12 -7.45 -20.58
C THR A 253 -13.79 -7.38 -21.29
N MET A 254 -12.69 -7.45 -20.53
CA MET A 254 -11.33 -7.53 -21.02
C MET A 254 -10.69 -8.88 -20.64
N LYS A 255 -9.88 -9.42 -21.53
CA LYS A 255 -9.09 -10.61 -21.24
C LYS A 255 -7.62 -10.22 -21.05
N VAL A 256 -7.03 -10.60 -19.90
CA VAL A 256 -5.64 -10.38 -19.55
C VAL A 256 -5.04 -11.74 -19.17
N ALA A 257 -4.12 -12.24 -19.94
CA ALA A 257 -3.58 -13.61 -19.79
C ALA A 257 -4.71 -14.65 -19.66
N ASN A 258 -4.75 -15.36 -18.53
CA ASN A 258 -5.80 -16.34 -18.20
C ASN A 258 -6.92 -15.75 -17.32
N PHE A 259 -7.00 -14.43 -17.18
CA PHE A 259 -8.07 -13.74 -16.47
C PHE A 259 -9.05 -13.09 -17.43
N ARG A 260 -10.34 -13.15 -17.08
CA ARG A 260 -11.37 -12.36 -17.72
C ARG A 260 -11.91 -11.38 -16.69
N LEU A 261 -11.68 -10.09 -16.94
CA LEU A 261 -12.15 -8.97 -16.13
C LEU A 261 -13.45 -8.44 -16.73
N THR A 262 -14.50 -8.30 -15.93
CA THR A 262 -15.74 -7.64 -16.35
C THR A 262 -16.06 -6.54 -15.36
N ALA A 263 -16.21 -5.30 -15.82
CA ALA A 263 -16.58 -4.19 -14.94
C ALA A 263 -18.01 -4.37 -14.43
N LEU A 264 -18.18 -4.31 -13.10
CA LEU A 264 -19.49 -4.42 -12.45
C LEU A 264 -20.10 -3.05 -12.19
N ASP A 265 -19.30 -2.13 -11.68
CA ASP A 265 -19.78 -0.85 -11.19
C ASP A 265 -18.80 0.28 -11.55
N TYR A 266 -19.36 1.47 -11.80
CA TYR A 266 -18.61 2.63 -12.27
C TYR A 266 -18.99 3.84 -11.40
N ASP A 267 -18.02 4.43 -10.73
CA ASP A 267 -18.20 5.62 -9.90
C ASP A 267 -17.42 6.81 -10.50
N ASN A 268 -18.17 7.76 -11.09
CA ASN A 268 -17.70 9.02 -11.71
C ASN A 268 -16.71 8.95 -12.88
N ALA A 269 -15.71 8.23 -12.93
CA ALA A 269 -14.71 8.00 -13.99
C ALA A 269 -13.80 6.84 -13.62
N TYR A 270 -14.26 6.02 -12.69
CA TYR A 270 -13.47 5.01 -12.02
C TYR A 270 -14.30 3.72 -11.91
N ILE A 271 -13.70 2.59 -12.31
CA ILE A 271 -14.34 1.28 -12.15
C ILE A 271 -14.12 0.84 -10.71
N SER A 272 -15.19 0.86 -9.90
CA SER A 272 -15.12 0.54 -8.48
C SER A 272 -14.95 -0.95 -8.23
N GLN A 273 -15.54 -1.81 -9.09
CA GLN A 273 -15.54 -3.26 -8.91
C GLN A 273 -15.52 -4.02 -10.25
N PHE A 274 -14.80 -5.13 -10.25
CA PHE A 274 -14.76 -6.11 -11.34
C PHE A 274 -15.26 -7.48 -10.89
N THR A 275 -15.85 -8.27 -11.79
CA THR A 275 -15.79 -9.72 -11.69
C THR A 275 -14.58 -10.25 -12.44
N VAL A 276 -13.87 -11.16 -11.80
CA VAL A 276 -12.69 -11.82 -12.35
C VAL A 276 -12.97 -13.30 -12.48
N LYS A 277 -12.85 -13.84 -13.69
CA LYS A 277 -12.95 -15.27 -13.95
C LYS A 277 -11.59 -15.81 -14.36
N VAL A 278 -11.08 -16.77 -13.61
CA VAL A 278 -9.84 -17.47 -13.97
C VAL A 278 -10.15 -18.53 -15.01
N LEU A 279 -9.56 -18.39 -16.18
CA LEU A 279 -9.73 -19.31 -17.29
C LEU A 279 -8.68 -20.45 -17.18
N PRO A 280 -8.99 -21.67 -17.66
CA PRO A 280 -8.01 -22.73 -17.70
C PRO A 280 -6.86 -22.30 -18.61
N THR A 281 -5.64 -22.42 -18.10
CA THR A 281 -4.41 -22.19 -18.88
C THR A 281 -4.36 -23.22 -20.01
N PRO A 282 -4.17 -22.83 -21.27
CA PRO A 282 -3.93 -23.80 -22.35
C PRO A 282 -2.76 -24.68 -21.94
N LYS A 283 -2.91 -25.99 -21.96
CA LYS A 283 -1.81 -26.91 -21.77
C LYS A 283 -0.76 -26.60 -22.83
N GLN A 284 0.42 -26.12 -22.45
CA GLN A 284 1.56 -26.11 -23.35
C GLN A 284 1.87 -27.58 -23.67
N ASP A 285 1.57 -28.00 -24.87
CA ASP A 285 2.02 -29.28 -25.39
C ASP A 285 3.56 -29.30 -25.39
N ARG A 286 4.10 -30.01 -24.43
CA ARG A 286 5.52 -30.37 -24.42
C ARG A 286 5.75 -31.45 -25.46
N ASN A 287 5.71 -31.10 -26.74
CA ASN A 287 6.26 -31.88 -27.80
C ASN A 287 6.98 -30.96 -28.78
N ASN A 288 8.19 -30.58 -28.43
CA ASN A 288 9.15 -30.06 -29.40
C ASN A 288 9.98 -31.21 -29.92
N ASN A 289 9.39 -32.03 -30.78
CA ASN A 289 10.12 -32.85 -31.74
C ASN A 289 9.39 -32.66 -33.09
N GLY A 290 10.04 -31.88 -33.95
CA GLY A 290 9.59 -31.62 -35.30
C GLY A 290 9.51 -32.86 -36.14
N ILE A 291 8.31 -33.40 -36.29
CA ILE A 291 7.90 -34.27 -37.41
C ILE A 291 6.51 -33.78 -37.75
N PHE A 292 6.39 -33.15 -38.93
CA PHE A 292 5.12 -32.82 -39.55
C PHE A 292 4.50 -34.12 -40.05
N ASP A 293 3.43 -34.59 -39.39
CA ASP A 293 2.58 -35.61 -39.99
C ASP A 293 1.44 -34.92 -40.77
N GLU A 294 1.56 -34.98 -42.09
CA GLU A 294 0.60 -34.46 -43.11
C GLU A 294 -0.67 -35.34 -43.27
N ASP A 295 -1.03 -36.23 -42.36
CA ASP A 295 -2.05 -37.26 -42.64
C ASP A 295 -3.40 -37.14 -41.88
N GLU A 296 -3.69 -36.08 -41.10
CA GLU A 296 -4.97 -36.00 -40.41
C GLU A 296 -6.06 -35.13 -41.10
N ASN A 297 -5.79 -34.56 -42.27
CA ASN A 297 -6.76 -33.69 -42.96
C ASN A 297 -7.58 -34.43 -44.05
N LYS A 298 -7.55 -35.76 -44.11
CA LYS A 298 -8.34 -36.52 -45.09
C LYS A 298 -9.52 -37.34 -44.53
N GLN A 299 -9.77 -37.32 -43.22
CA GLN A 299 -10.88 -38.07 -42.63
C GLN A 299 -12.12 -37.27 -42.25
N ASN A 300 -12.05 -35.94 -42.28
CA ASN A 300 -13.24 -35.12 -41.99
C ASN A 300 -14.07 -34.64 -43.20
N GLU A 301 -13.60 -34.87 -44.41
CA GLU A 301 -14.41 -34.61 -45.65
C GLU A 301 -15.22 -35.81 -46.12
N ALA A 302 -15.01 -37.01 -45.60
CA ALA A 302 -15.76 -38.20 -46.02
C ALA A 302 -17.02 -38.51 -45.21
N SER A 303 -17.36 -37.75 -44.16
CA SER A 303 -18.52 -37.95 -43.30
C SER A 303 -19.67 -36.96 -43.51
N SER A 304 -19.52 -35.96 -44.41
CA SER A 304 -20.56 -35.00 -44.73
C SER A 304 -21.36 -35.20 -46.01
N GLU A 305 -21.02 -36.24 -46.82
CA GLU A 305 -21.70 -36.54 -48.10
C GLU A 305 -22.69 -37.73 -48.09
N THR A 306 -22.93 -38.37 -46.93
CA THR A 306 -23.83 -39.56 -46.90
C THR A 306 -25.11 -39.34 -46.08
N THR A 307 -25.71 -38.16 -46.12
CA THR A 307 -27.06 -37.98 -45.52
C THR A 307 -27.93 -37.04 -46.36
N THR A 308 -27.93 -37.22 -47.68
CA THR A 308 -28.95 -36.57 -48.52
C THR A 308 -29.34 -37.50 -49.67
N GLN A 309 -29.84 -38.66 -49.33
CA GLN A 309 -30.75 -39.47 -50.19
C GLN A 309 -31.35 -40.57 -49.31
N LEU A 310 -32.56 -40.35 -48.83
CA LEU A 310 -33.69 -41.31 -48.80
C LEU A 310 -34.79 -40.80 -47.87
N ASN A 311 -35.87 -40.41 -48.52
CA ASN A 311 -37.22 -40.06 -48.05
C ASN A 311 -37.50 -38.66 -47.54
#